data_1d221c59296ec697fe68a0c96e8cd938
#
_entry.id   1d221c59296ec697fe68a0c96e8cd938
#
_cell.length_a   1.000
_cell.length_b   1.000
_cell.length_c   1.000
_cell.angle_alpha   90.00
_cell.angle_beta   90.00
_cell.angle_gamma   90.00
#
_symmetry.space_group_name_H-M   'P 1'
#
loop_
_entity.id
_entity.type
_entity.pdbx_description
1 polymer ?
#
loop_
_entity_poly.entity_id
_entity_poly.type
_entity_poly.pdbx_seq_one_letter_code
_entity_poly.pdbx_strand_id
1 'polypeptide(L)'
;MKNDNLDPRLSDYIQDDPTLSYVQETDPWIVQRLISSIEIIFGRRKIEAIYNDLRKEPFSVESFFSGALAATKIQGCYNHERLSTLPKTGPLVFVANHPFGVVDGLLLCDMAIKARGNFRVLVNAMLCRDRNLAPHFLPIDFEDSKAAAKNNIRTKKMAQQCLQEDIPLLIF
;
A
#
# COMPACT_ATOMS: atom_id res chain seq x y z
N MET A 1 -7.42 -8.76 18.53
CA MET A 1 -6.69 -7.60 19.05
C MET A 1 -7.17 -6.38 18.28
N LYS A 2 -7.73 -5.35 18.96
CA LYS A 2 -8.08 -4.09 18.30
C LYS A 2 -6.76 -3.44 17.83
N ASN A 3 -6.64 -3.15 16.54
CA ASN A 3 -5.52 -2.39 15.99
C ASN A 3 -5.64 -0.93 16.44
N ASP A 4 -5.07 -0.61 17.61
CA ASP A 4 -5.07 0.76 18.17
C ASP A 4 -4.19 1.76 17.38
N ASN A 5 -3.56 1.33 16.28
CA ASN A 5 -2.66 2.13 15.44
C ASN A 5 -3.27 2.57 14.09
N LEU A 6 -4.56 2.41 13.89
CA LEU A 6 -5.19 2.86 12.66
C LEU A 6 -5.40 4.38 12.69
N ASP A 7 -4.93 5.07 11.66
CA ASP A 7 -5.23 6.50 11.47
C ASP A 7 -6.76 6.69 11.37
N PRO A 8 -7.40 7.49 12.24
CA PRO A 8 -8.85 7.71 12.21
C PRO A 8 -9.39 8.19 10.85
N ARG A 9 -8.54 8.83 10.04
CA ARG A 9 -8.91 9.29 8.68
C ARG A 9 -9.13 8.15 7.72
N LEU A 10 -8.59 6.98 8.00
CA LEU A 10 -8.73 5.81 7.15
C LEU A 10 -10.08 5.12 7.37
N SER A 11 -10.79 5.40 8.46
CA SER A 11 -12.10 4.79 8.75
C SER A 11 -13.11 5.00 7.62
N ASP A 12 -13.09 6.17 6.97
CA ASP A 12 -14.00 6.52 5.88
C ASP A 12 -13.65 5.83 4.55
N TYR A 13 -12.42 5.33 4.42
CA TYR A 13 -11.93 4.63 3.23
C TYR A 13 -11.98 3.11 3.37
N ILE A 14 -11.97 2.59 4.61
CA ILE A 14 -11.94 1.14 4.86
C ILE A 14 -13.25 0.51 4.42
N GLN A 15 -13.13 -0.56 3.62
CA GLN A 15 -14.22 -1.38 3.15
C GLN A 15 -14.08 -2.79 3.68
N ASP A 16 -15.19 -3.45 4.02
CA ASP A 16 -15.15 -4.85 4.46
C ASP A 16 -14.75 -5.79 3.32
N ASP A 17 -15.13 -5.44 2.09
CA ASP A 17 -14.73 -6.14 0.87
C ASP A 17 -14.17 -5.15 -0.18
N PRO A 18 -12.90 -4.73 -0.03
CA PRO A 18 -12.29 -3.74 -0.91
C PRO A 18 -12.13 -4.30 -2.32
N THR A 19 -12.68 -3.61 -3.29
CA THR A 19 -12.52 -3.93 -4.71
C THR A 19 -11.29 -3.24 -5.29
N LEU A 20 -10.57 -3.93 -6.19
CA LEU A 20 -9.44 -3.37 -6.94
C LEU A 20 -9.90 -2.63 -8.20
N SER A 21 -11.04 -1.95 -8.15
CA SER A 21 -11.60 -1.20 -9.28
C SER A 21 -11.31 0.29 -9.17
N TYR A 22 -10.98 0.89 -10.30
CA TYR A 22 -10.91 2.35 -10.47
C TYR A 22 -12.26 2.99 -10.78
N VAL A 23 -13.32 2.18 -10.97
CA VAL A 23 -14.69 2.67 -11.18
C VAL A 23 -15.16 3.40 -9.94
N GLN A 24 -15.64 4.63 -10.13
CA GLN A 24 -16.30 5.42 -9.09
C GLN A 24 -17.81 5.38 -9.30
N GLU A 25 -18.58 5.40 -8.21
CA GLU A 25 -20.07 5.46 -8.29
C GLU A 25 -20.56 6.73 -8.98
N THR A 26 -19.75 7.79 -8.93
CA THR A 26 -20.02 9.08 -9.57
C THR A 26 -19.76 9.10 -11.08
N ASP A 27 -19.07 8.08 -11.61
CA ASP A 27 -18.75 8.02 -13.05
C ASP A 27 -20.03 7.77 -13.87
N PRO A 28 -20.15 8.37 -15.07
CA PRO A 28 -21.20 8.02 -16.01
C PRO A 28 -21.17 6.51 -16.33
N TRP A 29 -22.33 5.88 -16.47
CA TRP A 29 -22.43 4.42 -16.67
C TRP A 29 -21.61 3.87 -17.85
N ILE A 30 -21.43 4.67 -18.92
CA ILE A 30 -20.60 4.31 -20.08
C ILE A 30 -19.12 4.24 -19.67
N VAL A 31 -18.67 5.22 -18.87
CA VAL A 31 -17.29 5.28 -18.35
C VAL A 31 -17.04 4.11 -17.40
N GLN A 32 -17.99 3.82 -16.51
CA GLN A 32 -17.90 2.66 -15.62
C GLN A 32 -17.76 1.35 -16.40
N ARG A 33 -18.55 1.15 -17.47
CA ARG A 33 -18.44 -0.03 -18.32
C ARG A 33 -17.13 -0.09 -19.09
N LEU A 34 -16.64 1.03 -19.57
CA LEU A 34 -15.37 1.10 -20.29
C LEU A 34 -14.20 0.73 -19.36
N ILE A 35 -14.14 1.36 -18.18
CA ILE A 35 -13.12 1.06 -17.17
C ILE A 35 -13.18 -0.42 -16.78
N SER A 36 -14.37 -0.93 -16.43
CA SER A 36 -14.55 -2.34 -16.06
C SER A 36 -14.11 -3.31 -17.16
N SER A 37 -14.39 -2.99 -18.44
CA SER A 37 -13.98 -3.83 -19.57
C SER A 37 -12.47 -3.85 -19.72
N ILE A 38 -11.81 -2.70 -19.59
CA ILE A 38 -10.35 -2.58 -19.61
C ILE A 38 -9.75 -3.37 -18.46
N GLU A 39 -10.25 -3.19 -17.24
CA GLU A 39 -9.79 -3.91 -16.05
C GLU A 39 -9.89 -5.44 -16.20
N ILE A 40 -10.96 -5.94 -16.80
CA ILE A 40 -11.15 -7.38 -17.06
C ILE A 40 -10.11 -7.89 -18.07
N ILE A 41 -9.87 -7.13 -19.17
CA ILE A 41 -8.88 -7.47 -20.19
C ILE A 41 -7.47 -7.53 -19.58
N PHE A 42 -7.14 -6.60 -18.68
CA PHE A 42 -5.85 -6.57 -17.97
C PHE A 42 -5.75 -7.54 -16.79
N GLY A 43 -6.73 -8.45 -16.64
CA GLY A 43 -6.64 -9.56 -15.69
C GLY A 43 -7.03 -9.22 -14.25
N ARG A 44 -7.82 -8.15 -14.03
CA ARG A 44 -8.31 -7.74 -12.71
C ARG A 44 -8.86 -8.91 -11.89
N ARG A 45 -9.71 -9.77 -12.48
CA ARG A 45 -10.30 -10.93 -11.78
C ARG A 45 -9.26 -11.86 -11.18
N LYS A 46 -8.14 -12.07 -11.88
CA LYS A 46 -7.05 -12.90 -11.39
C LYS A 46 -6.33 -12.23 -10.22
N ILE A 47 -6.10 -10.93 -10.33
CA ILE A 47 -5.45 -10.15 -9.26
C ILE A 47 -6.35 -10.09 -8.02
N GLU A 48 -7.65 -9.87 -8.18
CA GLU A 48 -8.63 -9.91 -7.08
C GLU A 48 -8.70 -11.28 -6.40
N ALA A 49 -8.66 -12.37 -7.17
CA ALA A 49 -8.63 -13.72 -6.61
C ALA A 49 -7.36 -13.96 -5.76
N ILE A 50 -6.19 -13.56 -6.26
CA ILE A 50 -4.92 -13.64 -5.52
C ILE A 50 -5.00 -12.78 -4.24
N TYR A 51 -5.47 -11.55 -4.37
CA TYR A 51 -5.61 -10.63 -3.26
C TYR A 51 -6.53 -11.19 -2.17
N ASN A 52 -7.71 -11.69 -2.54
CA ASN A 52 -8.67 -12.28 -1.60
C ASN A 52 -8.14 -13.55 -0.95
N ASP A 53 -7.32 -14.33 -1.65
CA ASP A 53 -6.67 -15.52 -1.07
C ASP A 53 -5.62 -15.14 -0.03
N LEU A 54 -4.83 -14.11 -0.30
CA LEU A 54 -3.78 -13.62 0.61
C LEU A 54 -4.33 -12.88 1.84
N ARG A 55 -5.57 -12.42 1.81
CA ARG A 55 -6.25 -11.78 2.96
C ARG A 55 -6.88 -12.75 3.95
N LYS A 56 -6.92 -14.04 3.63
CA LYS A 56 -7.51 -15.05 4.53
C LYS A 56 -6.76 -15.11 5.85
N GLU A 57 -7.50 -15.29 6.92
CA GLU A 57 -6.94 -15.45 8.25
C GLU A 57 -6.21 -16.81 8.42
N PRO A 58 -5.11 -16.85 9.16
CA PRO A 58 -4.49 -15.73 9.86
C PRO A 58 -3.69 -14.81 8.89
N PHE A 59 -4.05 -13.51 8.84
CA PHE A 59 -3.36 -12.54 8.01
C PHE A 59 -1.98 -12.19 8.58
N SER A 60 -0.96 -12.14 7.71
CA SER A 60 0.37 -11.65 8.04
C SER A 60 0.86 -10.73 6.92
N VAL A 61 1.27 -9.52 7.30
CA VAL A 61 1.84 -8.56 6.35
C VAL A 61 3.16 -9.07 5.77
N GLU A 62 3.93 -9.85 6.53
CA GLU A 62 5.19 -10.44 6.08
C GLU A 62 4.98 -11.40 4.90
N SER A 63 3.92 -12.20 4.95
CA SER A 63 3.61 -13.17 3.90
C SER A 63 2.78 -12.58 2.76
N PHE A 64 2.06 -11.49 2.99
CA PHE A 64 1.19 -10.88 2.00
C PHE A 64 1.96 -10.41 0.75
N PHE A 65 2.99 -9.59 0.94
CA PHE A 65 3.73 -9.01 -0.19
C PHE A 65 4.55 -10.07 -0.94
N SER A 66 5.25 -10.94 -0.23
CA SER A 66 5.99 -12.05 -0.84
C SER A 66 5.07 -13.03 -1.54
N GLY A 67 3.90 -13.34 -0.97
CA GLY A 67 2.87 -14.18 -1.55
C GLY A 67 2.27 -13.57 -2.83
N ALA A 68 2.02 -12.25 -2.85
CA ALA A 68 1.53 -11.55 -4.03
C ALA A 68 2.53 -11.59 -5.19
N LEU A 69 3.81 -11.36 -4.90
CA LEU A 69 4.89 -11.50 -5.89
C LEU A 69 4.99 -12.92 -6.43
N ALA A 70 4.96 -13.92 -5.56
CA ALA A 70 5.01 -15.33 -5.95
C ALA A 70 3.80 -15.74 -6.81
N ALA A 71 2.57 -15.40 -6.41
CA ALA A 71 1.35 -15.73 -7.14
C ALA A 71 1.26 -15.06 -8.52
N THR A 72 1.87 -13.88 -8.66
CA THR A 72 1.99 -13.17 -9.94
C THR A 72 3.23 -13.58 -10.75
N LYS A 73 4.08 -14.47 -10.21
CA LYS A 73 5.37 -14.91 -10.81
C LYS A 73 6.34 -13.76 -11.05
N ILE A 74 6.26 -12.72 -10.25
CA ILE A 74 7.17 -11.58 -10.30
C ILE A 74 8.37 -11.88 -9.41
N GLN A 75 9.58 -11.78 -9.97
CA GLN A 75 10.83 -11.94 -9.27
C GLN A 75 11.53 -10.59 -9.16
N GLY A 76 11.76 -10.13 -7.94
CA GLY A 76 12.56 -8.95 -7.68
C GLY A 76 14.06 -9.26 -7.84
N CYS A 77 14.72 -8.54 -8.74
CA CYS A 77 16.17 -8.62 -8.89
C CYS A 77 16.83 -7.44 -8.16
N TYR A 78 17.41 -7.70 -7.01
CA TYR A 78 18.12 -6.69 -6.22
C TYR A 78 19.30 -7.29 -5.47
N ASN A 79 20.18 -6.46 -4.95
CA ASN A 79 21.33 -6.92 -4.20
C ASN A 79 20.92 -7.30 -2.75
N HIS A 80 20.78 -8.59 -2.50
CA HIS A 80 20.37 -9.14 -1.20
C HIS A 80 21.39 -8.83 -0.09
N GLU A 81 22.67 -8.83 -0.39
CA GLU A 81 23.73 -8.51 0.57
C GLU A 81 23.59 -7.06 1.04
N ARG A 82 23.43 -6.10 0.09
CA ARG A 82 23.20 -4.70 0.46
C ARG A 82 21.91 -4.51 1.27
N LEU A 83 20.84 -5.23 0.95
CA LEU A 83 19.62 -5.15 1.74
C LEU A 83 19.84 -5.65 3.18
N SER A 84 20.62 -6.72 3.36
CA SER A 84 20.90 -7.29 4.69
C SER A 84 21.79 -6.38 5.56
N THR A 85 22.63 -5.54 4.94
CA THR A 85 23.51 -4.59 5.62
C THR A 85 22.83 -3.27 6.03
N LEU A 86 21.57 -3.07 5.67
CA LEU A 86 20.83 -1.89 6.09
C LEU A 86 20.75 -1.80 7.62
N PRO A 87 20.81 -0.59 8.20
CA PRO A 87 20.71 -0.39 9.64
C PRO A 87 19.44 -1.04 10.20
N LYS A 88 19.55 -1.80 11.27
CA LYS A 88 18.39 -2.46 11.92
C LYS A 88 17.57 -1.50 12.80
N THR A 89 18.17 -0.39 13.21
CA THR A 89 17.57 0.68 14.00
C THR A 89 17.85 2.04 13.37
N GLY A 90 17.20 3.08 13.84
CA GLY A 90 17.34 4.44 13.35
C GLY A 90 16.46 4.75 12.12
N PRO A 91 16.34 6.02 11.78
CA PRO A 91 15.49 6.47 10.67
C PRO A 91 15.99 5.92 9.34
N LEU A 92 15.07 5.37 8.55
CA LEU A 92 15.35 4.80 7.24
C LEU A 92 14.24 5.18 6.26
N VAL A 93 14.62 5.63 5.07
CA VAL A 93 13.69 5.93 3.99
C VAL A 93 14.08 5.14 2.75
N PHE A 94 13.14 4.36 2.23
CA PHE A 94 13.27 3.73 0.92
C PHE A 94 12.64 4.66 -0.12
N VAL A 95 13.37 4.94 -1.18
CA VAL A 95 12.88 5.77 -2.29
C VAL A 95 13.03 4.99 -3.59
N ALA A 96 11.98 4.95 -4.39
CA ALA A 96 11.99 4.32 -5.70
C ALA A 96 11.15 5.11 -6.70
N ASN A 97 11.48 4.98 -7.98
CA ASN A 97 10.56 5.34 -9.05
C ASN A 97 9.41 4.33 -9.12
N HIS A 98 8.30 4.72 -9.77
CA HIS A 98 7.05 3.94 -9.74
C HIS A 98 6.43 3.72 -11.14
N PRO A 99 7.23 3.30 -12.14
CA PRO A 99 6.75 3.18 -13.51
C PRO A 99 5.75 2.04 -13.73
N PHE A 100 5.81 0.99 -12.90
CA PHE A 100 4.94 -0.20 -13.02
C PHE A 100 3.83 -0.24 -11.96
N GLY A 101 3.58 0.85 -11.26
CA GLY A 101 2.47 0.98 -10.31
C GLY A 101 2.53 -0.06 -9.20
N VAL A 102 1.45 -0.86 -9.06
CA VAL A 102 1.30 -1.83 -7.97
C VAL A 102 2.49 -2.77 -7.82
N VAL A 103 3.14 -3.15 -8.93
CA VAL A 103 4.30 -4.08 -8.91
C VAL A 103 5.48 -3.49 -8.13
N ASP A 104 5.79 -2.22 -8.38
CA ASP A 104 6.86 -1.53 -7.64
C ASP A 104 6.52 -1.42 -6.16
N GLY A 105 5.23 -1.13 -5.88
CA GLY A 105 4.70 -1.08 -4.52
C GLY A 105 4.88 -2.40 -3.78
N LEU A 106 4.48 -3.52 -4.39
CA LEU A 106 4.63 -4.84 -3.80
C LEU A 106 6.09 -5.18 -3.52
N LEU A 107 6.98 -4.90 -4.49
CA LEU A 107 8.40 -5.19 -4.35
C LEU A 107 9.06 -4.35 -3.26
N LEU A 108 8.79 -3.05 -3.21
CA LEU A 108 9.39 -2.18 -2.21
C LEU A 108 8.91 -2.52 -0.79
N CYS A 109 7.61 -2.84 -0.63
CA CYS A 109 7.05 -3.31 0.65
C CYS A 109 7.69 -4.63 1.09
N ASP A 110 7.84 -5.60 0.19
CA ASP A 110 8.51 -6.89 0.47
C ASP A 110 9.97 -6.68 0.91
N MET A 111 10.71 -5.79 0.23
CA MET A 111 12.08 -5.45 0.62
C MET A 111 12.15 -4.78 2.00
N ALA A 112 11.24 -3.88 2.31
CA ALA A 112 11.19 -3.20 3.61
C ALA A 112 10.88 -4.17 4.75
N ILE A 113 9.94 -5.09 4.54
CA ILE A 113 9.64 -6.17 5.50
C ILE A 113 10.88 -7.04 5.73
N LYS A 114 11.56 -7.47 4.68
CA LYS A 114 12.80 -8.28 4.81
C LYS A 114 13.92 -7.54 5.52
N ALA A 115 14.02 -6.22 5.35
CA ALA A 115 15.06 -5.41 5.97
C ALA A 115 14.79 -5.13 7.46
N ARG A 116 13.55 -4.80 7.81
CA ARG A 116 13.18 -4.19 9.11
C ARG A 116 11.97 -4.81 9.80
N GLY A 117 11.24 -5.74 9.16
CA GLY A 117 10.05 -6.38 9.71
C GLY A 117 8.78 -5.51 9.75
N ASN A 118 8.90 -4.21 9.49
CA ASN A 118 7.80 -3.26 9.50
C ASN A 118 8.08 -2.09 8.55
N PHE A 119 7.07 -1.33 8.19
CA PHE A 119 7.19 -0.11 7.38
C PHE A 119 5.94 0.76 7.45
N ARG A 120 6.04 1.99 6.92
CA ARG A 120 4.92 2.81 6.49
C ARG A 120 5.18 3.31 5.08
N VAL A 121 4.15 3.31 4.24
CA VAL A 121 4.25 3.79 2.85
C VAL A 121 3.30 4.96 2.62
N LEU A 122 3.81 6.01 1.96
CA LEU A 122 3.00 7.13 1.52
C LEU A 122 2.21 6.73 0.27
N VAL A 123 0.89 6.72 0.36
CA VAL A 123 0.00 6.30 -0.73
C VAL A 123 -1.18 7.26 -0.89
N ASN A 124 -1.78 7.26 -2.07
CA ASN A 124 -3.07 7.93 -2.26
C ASN A 124 -4.10 7.36 -1.26
N ALA A 125 -4.82 8.24 -0.57
CA ALA A 125 -5.84 7.87 0.41
C ALA A 125 -6.87 6.86 -0.13
N MET A 126 -7.19 6.94 -1.43
CA MET A 126 -8.08 6.01 -2.12
C MET A 126 -7.58 4.54 -2.11
N LEU A 127 -6.30 4.30 -1.87
CA LEU A 127 -5.73 2.95 -1.78
C LEU A 127 -5.81 2.36 -0.37
N CYS A 128 -6.19 3.15 0.63
CA CYS A 128 -6.25 2.73 2.03
C CYS A 128 -7.55 1.97 2.39
N ARG A 129 -8.07 1.16 1.47
CA ARG A 129 -9.38 0.49 1.62
C ARG A 129 -9.32 -0.80 2.44
N ASP A 130 -8.18 -1.46 2.48
CA ASP A 130 -8.01 -2.73 3.19
C ASP A 130 -7.69 -2.52 4.67
N ARG A 131 -8.52 -3.07 5.55
CA ARG A 131 -8.36 -2.96 7.01
C ARG A 131 -7.04 -3.56 7.50
N ASN A 132 -6.56 -4.63 6.88
CA ASN A 132 -5.34 -5.33 7.29
C ASN A 132 -4.07 -4.59 6.82
N LEU A 133 -4.14 -3.92 5.67
CA LEU A 133 -3.03 -3.15 5.10
C LEU A 133 -3.02 -1.68 5.54
N ALA A 134 -4.17 -1.11 5.85
CA ALA A 134 -4.31 0.29 6.25
C ALA A 134 -3.36 0.73 7.39
N PRO A 135 -3.05 -0.10 8.41
CA PRO A 135 -2.07 0.28 9.44
C PRO A 135 -0.66 0.55 8.90
N HIS A 136 -0.34 0.05 7.70
CA HIS A 136 0.96 0.27 7.05
C HIS A 136 0.96 1.46 6.09
N PHE A 137 -0.17 2.14 5.92
CA PHE A 137 -0.35 3.22 4.96
C PHE A 137 -0.42 4.59 5.62
N LEU A 138 0.23 5.56 5.00
CA LEU A 138 0.14 6.98 5.33
C LEU A 138 -0.54 7.70 4.17
N PRO A 139 -1.82 8.10 4.34
CA PRO A 139 -2.61 8.62 3.23
C PRO A 139 -2.15 10.01 2.79
N ILE A 140 -2.00 10.18 1.48
CA ILE A 140 -1.80 11.48 0.83
C ILE A 140 -3.06 11.81 0.03
N ASP A 141 -3.49 13.04 0.17
CA ASP A 141 -4.61 13.60 -0.55
C ASP A 141 -4.07 14.52 -1.66
N PHE A 142 -4.44 14.24 -2.91
CA PHE A 142 -3.98 14.98 -4.08
C PHE A 142 -4.97 16.06 -4.55
N GLU A 143 -6.07 16.28 -3.82
CA GLU A 143 -6.99 17.36 -4.13
C GLU A 143 -6.35 18.73 -3.88
N ASP A 144 -6.68 19.70 -4.73
CA ASP A 144 -6.32 21.10 -4.52
C ASP A 144 -7.33 21.78 -3.58
N SER A 145 -7.26 21.42 -2.30
CA SER A 145 -8.14 21.94 -1.27
C SER A 145 -7.39 22.24 0.04
N LYS A 146 -7.93 23.19 0.84
CA LYS A 146 -7.38 23.45 2.18
C LYS A 146 -7.49 22.24 3.11
N ALA A 147 -8.50 21.39 2.92
CA ALA A 147 -8.67 20.16 3.68
C ALA A 147 -7.56 19.17 3.33
N ALA A 148 -7.28 18.94 2.05
CA ALA A 148 -6.19 18.11 1.59
C ALA A 148 -4.82 18.59 2.11
N ALA A 149 -4.55 19.90 2.02
CA ALA A 149 -3.32 20.46 2.56
C ALA A 149 -3.16 20.18 4.06
N LYS A 150 -4.24 20.36 4.86
CA LYS A 150 -4.24 20.05 6.29
C LYS A 150 -4.00 18.56 6.56
N ASN A 151 -4.61 17.67 5.78
CA ASN A 151 -4.42 16.24 5.88
C ASN A 151 -2.97 15.86 5.58
N ASN A 152 -2.38 16.43 4.52
CA ASN A 152 -1.01 16.15 4.12
C ASN A 152 0.02 16.65 5.16
N ILE A 153 -0.23 17.80 5.83
CA ILE A 153 0.60 18.24 6.95
C ILE A 153 0.56 17.23 8.11
N ARG A 154 -0.61 16.67 8.42
CA ARG A 154 -0.75 15.63 9.44
C ARG A 154 -0.01 14.36 9.05
N THR A 155 -0.16 13.91 7.80
CA THR A 155 0.57 12.75 7.27
C THR A 155 2.09 12.96 7.36
N LYS A 156 2.59 14.15 7.04
CA LYS A 156 4.01 14.49 7.21
C LYS A 156 4.47 14.34 8.67
N LYS A 157 3.69 14.83 9.63
CA LYS A 157 4.03 14.67 11.06
C LYS A 157 4.06 13.20 11.48
N MET A 158 3.09 12.40 11.03
CA MET A 158 3.07 10.96 11.29
C MET A 158 4.27 10.24 10.66
N ALA A 159 4.66 10.61 9.45
CA ALA A 159 5.84 10.10 8.79
C ALA A 159 7.12 10.42 9.60
N GLN A 160 7.25 11.64 10.11
CA GLN A 160 8.38 12.02 10.97
C GLN A 160 8.40 11.22 12.28
N GLN A 161 7.23 11.00 12.89
CA GLN A 161 7.11 10.16 14.09
C GLN A 161 7.52 8.72 13.83
N CYS A 162 7.09 8.12 12.71
CA CYS A 162 7.50 6.77 12.32
C CYS A 162 9.03 6.63 12.24
N LEU A 163 9.72 7.62 11.66
CA LEU A 163 11.18 7.61 11.60
C LEU A 163 11.84 7.69 13.00
N GLN A 164 11.22 8.41 13.95
CA GLN A 164 11.69 8.48 15.34
C GLN A 164 11.44 7.16 16.11
N GLU A 165 10.43 6.39 15.69
CA GLU A 165 10.08 5.08 16.24
C GLU A 165 10.73 3.91 15.49
N ASP A 166 11.80 4.17 14.73
CA ASP A 166 12.54 3.17 13.95
C ASP A 166 11.71 2.46 12.87
N ILE A 167 10.58 3.03 12.48
CA ILE A 167 9.72 2.50 11.41
C ILE A 167 10.16 3.10 10.08
N PRO A 168 10.60 2.28 9.10
CA PRO A 168 11.00 2.78 7.79
C PRO A 168 9.84 3.41 7.02
N LEU A 169 10.15 4.44 6.24
CA LEU A 169 9.23 5.05 5.29
C LEU A 169 9.54 4.60 3.87
N LEU A 170 8.48 4.39 3.09
CA LEU A 170 8.54 4.11 1.66
C LEU A 170 7.89 5.27 0.90
N ILE A 171 8.59 5.75 -0.13
CA ILE A 171 8.20 6.91 -0.95
C ILE A 171 8.44 6.58 -2.42
N PHE A 172 7.48 6.92 -3.26
CA PHE A 172 7.56 6.82 -4.72
C PHE A 172 7.53 8.20 -5.39
#